data_0f58cc760444bd2d24a19fd7f6a80dba
#
_entry.id   0f58cc760444bd2d24a19fd7f6a80dba
#
_cell.length_a   1.000
_cell.length_b   1.000
_cell.length_c   1.000
_cell.angle_alpha   90.00
_cell.angle_beta   90.00
_cell.angle_gamma   90.00
#
_symmetry.space_group_name_H-M   'P 1'
#
loop_
_entity.id
_entity.type
_entity.pdbx_description
1 polymer ?
#
loop_
_entity_poly.entity_id
_entity_poly.type
_entity_poly.pdbx_seq_one_letter_code
_entity_poly.pdbx_strand_id
1 'polypeptide(L)'
;MRDGTRLACDVYLPEGDGPFPAILTRIPYGKNEAYCYMNLIGAFFALKGYVSVVQDVRGKFGSEGEFEPNLGAVEIADGHDTIHWIAEQVWSNGRVGMWGESYYGFTSYAGAVSQHPALVAIAPGDITLNRYPATFRGGCLQLNTVGTWAIEMMAQEYQDLSTINPMHLPLAEMANAAGIPSSYFDQVIANPLPAPFWEERSLLAGYDAIRIPVLHWDGWYDNY
;
A
#
# COMPACT_ATOMS: atom_id res chain seq x y z
N MET A 1 -16.66 -1.57 -1.24
CA MET A 1 -16.36 -0.23 -0.70
C MET A 1 -17.61 0.63 -0.78
N ARG A 2 -17.65 1.77 -0.11
CA ARG A 2 -18.82 2.69 -0.06
C ARG A 2 -19.31 3.17 -1.43
N ASP A 3 -18.45 3.12 -2.44
CA ASP A 3 -18.76 3.47 -3.83
C ASP A 3 -19.20 2.27 -4.69
N GLY A 4 -19.35 1.09 -4.10
CA GLY A 4 -19.73 -0.15 -4.76
C GLY A 4 -18.58 -0.94 -5.36
N THR A 5 -17.33 -0.43 -5.36
CA THR A 5 -16.15 -1.16 -5.83
C THR A 5 -15.87 -2.36 -4.93
N ARG A 6 -15.57 -3.51 -5.54
CA ARG A 6 -15.24 -4.74 -4.81
C ARG A 6 -13.74 -4.95 -4.79
N LEU A 7 -13.19 -5.15 -3.58
CA LEU A 7 -11.78 -5.47 -3.39
C LEU A 7 -11.62 -6.94 -3.02
N ALA A 8 -10.70 -7.63 -3.68
CA ALA A 8 -10.43 -9.05 -3.46
C ALA A 8 -9.54 -9.23 -2.23
N CYS A 9 -9.91 -10.17 -1.36
CA CYS A 9 -9.08 -10.53 -0.21
C CYS A 9 -9.07 -12.04 0.02
N ASP A 10 -7.99 -12.53 0.63
CA ASP A 10 -7.88 -13.86 1.21
C ASP A 10 -7.96 -13.77 2.72
N VAL A 11 -8.67 -14.72 3.34
CA VAL A 11 -8.88 -14.76 4.78
C VAL A 11 -8.32 -16.07 5.33
N TYR A 12 -7.35 -15.97 6.20
CA TYR A 12 -6.72 -17.09 6.90
C TYR A 12 -7.28 -17.16 8.32
N LEU A 13 -7.99 -18.20 8.63
CA LEU A 13 -8.66 -18.37 9.92
C LEU A 13 -7.81 -19.22 10.87
N PRO A 14 -7.69 -18.82 12.15
CA PRO A 14 -7.14 -19.69 13.20
C PRO A 14 -8.00 -20.94 13.41
N GLU A 15 -7.41 -21.99 13.96
CA GLU A 15 -8.16 -23.11 14.51
C GLU A 15 -8.86 -22.70 15.82
N GLY A 16 -10.07 -23.24 16.08
CA GLY A 16 -10.84 -23.03 17.31
C GLY A 16 -12.13 -22.25 17.09
N ASP A 17 -12.84 -21.97 18.18
CA ASP A 17 -14.22 -21.49 18.14
C ASP A 17 -14.38 -19.97 18.06
N GLY A 18 -13.28 -19.17 18.02
CA GLY A 18 -13.35 -17.71 17.90
C GLY A 18 -14.33 -17.00 18.86
N PRO A 19 -14.70 -15.73 18.65
CA PRO A 19 -14.16 -14.83 17.62
C PRO A 19 -12.73 -14.37 17.92
N PHE A 20 -11.97 -14.05 16.87
CA PHE A 20 -10.54 -13.74 16.96
C PHE A 20 -10.23 -12.28 16.63
N PRO A 21 -9.12 -11.71 17.12
CA PRO A 21 -8.60 -10.46 16.60
C PRO A 21 -8.10 -10.66 15.15
N ALA A 22 -8.17 -9.62 14.33
CA ALA A 22 -7.75 -9.67 12.95
C ALA A 22 -6.51 -8.83 12.68
N ILE A 23 -5.73 -9.24 11.68
CA ILE A 23 -4.62 -8.48 11.11
C ILE A 23 -4.91 -8.25 9.64
N LEU A 24 -4.96 -7.00 9.22
CA LEU A 24 -5.19 -6.58 7.85
C LEU A 24 -3.88 -6.15 7.20
N THR A 25 -3.64 -6.65 5.99
CA THR A 25 -2.59 -6.19 5.09
C THR A 25 -3.20 -5.84 3.75
N ARG A 26 -2.99 -4.60 3.25
CA ARG A 26 -3.49 -4.14 1.95
C ARG A 26 -2.32 -3.84 1.03
N ILE A 27 -2.18 -4.60 -0.07
CA ILE A 27 -0.98 -4.59 -0.92
C ILE A 27 -1.29 -4.34 -2.40
N PRO A 28 -0.40 -3.65 -3.15
CA PRO A 28 -0.51 -3.51 -4.60
C PRO A 28 0.25 -4.59 -5.38
N TYR A 29 0.88 -5.54 -4.70
CA TYR A 29 1.84 -6.49 -5.29
C TYR A 29 1.26 -7.88 -5.57
N GLY A 30 -0.05 -8.05 -5.39
CA GLY A 30 -0.75 -9.32 -5.57
C GLY A 30 -0.70 -10.21 -4.32
N LYS A 31 -1.87 -10.42 -3.70
CA LYS A 31 -2.01 -11.23 -2.49
C LYS A 31 -1.59 -12.70 -2.68
N ASN A 32 -1.59 -13.18 -3.93
CA ASN A 32 -1.21 -14.56 -4.30
C ASN A 32 0.17 -14.65 -4.95
N GLU A 33 0.84 -13.51 -5.19
CA GLU A 33 2.16 -13.50 -5.77
C GLU A 33 3.24 -13.94 -4.78
N ALA A 34 4.26 -14.62 -5.28
CA ALA A 34 5.36 -15.11 -4.45
C ALA A 34 6.21 -13.98 -3.85
N TYR A 35 6.17 -12.80 -4.44
CA TYR A 35 7.02 -11.67 -4.09
C TYR A 35 6.95 -11.26 -2.62
N CYS A 36 5.73 -11.14 -2.06
CA CYS A 36 5.54 -10.71 -0.67
C CYS A 36 5.30 -11.86 0.31
N TYR A 37 5.30 -13.12 -0.14
CA TYR A 37 5.07 -14.30 0.69
C TYR A 37 3.77 -14.25 1.53
N MET A 38 2.74 -13.55 1.07
CA MET A 38 1.54 -13.26 1.86
C MET A 38 0.77 -14.51 2.29
N ASN A 39 0.82 -15.58 1.52
CA ASN A 39 0.25 -16.87 1.89
C ASN A 39 0.93 -17.48 3.12
N LEU A 40 2.27 -17.38 3.24
CA LEU A 40 3.02 -17.86 4.39
C LEU A 40 2.79 -16.97 5.61
N ILE A 41 2.76 -15.66 5.40
CA ILE A 41 2.53 -14.68 6.47
C ILE A 41 1.09 -14.79 6.99
N GLY A 42 0.11 -14.96 6.09
CA GLY A 42 -1.29 -15.19 6.48
C GLY A 42 -1.45 -16.43 7.33
N ALA A 43 -0.86 -17.56 6.91
CA ALA A 43 -0.84 -18.79 7.67
C ALA A 43 -0.12 -18.63 9.02
N PHE A 44 1.00 -17.90 9.07
CA PHE A 44 1.72 -17.62 10.30
C PHE A 44 0.85 -16.88 11.32
N PHE A 45 0.14 -15.83 10.92
CA PHE A 45 -0.75 -15.11 11.84
C PHE A 45 -1.92 -15.99 12.29
N ALA A 46 -2.48 -16.81 11.40
CA ALA A 46 -3.53 -17.76 11.76
C ALA A 46 -3.05 -18.74 12.84
N LEU A 47 -1.84 -19.31 12.71
CA LEU A 47 -1.21 -20.15 13.71
C LEU A 47 -0.97 -19.45 15.07
N LYS A 48 -0.94 -18.10 15.07
CA LYS A 48 -0.78 -17.29 16.30
C LYS A 48 -2.12 -16.83 16.89
N GLY A 49 -3.25 -17.31 16.35
CA GLY A 49 -4.58 -16.98 16.87
C GLY A 49 -5.15 -15.66 16.33
N TYR A 50 -4.64 -15.14 15.23
CA TYR A 50 -5.18 -13.97 14.54
C TYR A 50 -5.82 -14.37 13.22
N VAL A 51 -6.98 -13.86 12.91
CA VAL A 51 -7.44 -13.88 11.52
C VAL A 51 -6.53 -12.98 10.70
N SER A 52 -5.95 -13.50 9.63
CA SER A 52 -5.20 -12.66 8.68
C SER A 52 -6.03 -12.39 7.44
N VAL A 53 -6.20 -11.11 7.11
CA VAL A 53 -6.87 -10.64 5.89
C VAL A 53 -5.83 -9.97 5.01
N VAL A 54 -5.57 -10.55 3.85
CA VAL A 54 -4.67 -9.99 2.83
C VAL A 54 -5.51 -9.52 1.65
N GLN A 55 -5.45 -8.23 1.34
CA GLN A 55 -6.29 -7.59 0.33
C GLN A 55 -5.45 -6.96 -0.77
N ASP A 56 -5.80 -7.23 -2.03
CA ASP A 56 -5.32 -6.44 -3.16
C ASP A 56 -5.94 -5.03 -3.08
N VAL A 57 -5.12 -3.97 -3.19
CA VAL A 57 -5.63 -2.60 -3.23
C VAL A 57 -6.44 -2.36 -4.50
N ARG A 58 -7.24 -1.31 -4.53
CA ARG A 58 -8.08 -0.90 -5.66
C ARG A 58 -7.29 -0.89 -6.97
N GLY A 59 -7.89 -1.48 -8.04
CA GLY A 59 -7.34 -1.51 -9.38
C GLY A 59 -6.14 -2.43 -9.59
N LYS A 60 -5.81 -3.28 -8.60
CA LYS A 60 -4.71 -4.24 -8.69
C LYS A 60 -5.20 -5.67 -8.58
N PHE A 61 -4.62 -6.56 -9.41
CA PHE A 61 -4.86 -8.01 -9.44
C PHE A 61 -6.35 -8.37 -9.41
N GLY A 62 -6.84 -8.95 -8.33
CA GLY A 62 -8.23 -9.38 -8.19
C GLY A 62 -9.22 -8.28 -7.79
N SER A 63 -8.76 -7.08 -7.48
CA SER A 63 -9.59 -5.96 -7.07
C SER A 63 -10.06 -5.10 -8.24
N GLU A 64 -11.30 -4.63 -8.16
CA GLU A 64 -11.90 -3.72 -9.14
C GLU A 64 -11.42 -2.27 -8.96
N GLY A 65 -11.79 -1.40 -9.92
CA GLY A 65 -11.50 0.03 -9.92
C GLY A 65 -10.20 0.38 -10.64
N GLU A 66 -9.74 1.60 -10.45
CA GLU A 66 -8.49 2.11 -11.02
C GLU A 66 -7.45 2.32 -9.93
N PHE A 67 -6.20 1.98 -10.22
CA PHE A 67 -5.10 2.15 -9.30
C PHE A 67 -4.45 3.52 -9.48
N GLU A 68 -4.52 4.33 -8.43
CA GLU A 68 -3.82 5.61 -8.32
C GLU A 68 -2.79 5.51 -7.18
N PRO A 69 -1.50 5.35 -7.49
CA PRO A 69 -0.48 5.10 -6.48
C PRO A 69 -0.43 6.15 -5.37
N ASN A 70 -0.52 5.67 -4.13
CA ASN A 70 -0.45 6.50 -2.91
C ASN A 70 -1.51 7.62 -2.83
N LEU A 71 -2.63 7.55 -3.55
CA LEU A 71 -3.67 8.55 -3.44
C LEU A 71 -4.34 8.46 -2.05
N GLY A 72 -3.96 9.39 -1.16
CA GLY A 72 -4.29 9.31 0.26
C GLY A 72 -5.78 9.20 0.54
N ALA A 73 -6.61 9.99 -0.14
CA ALA A 73 -8.06 9.97 0.06
C ALA A 73 -8.68 8.60 -0.26
N VAL A 74 -8.22 7.92 -1.30
CA VAL A 74 -8.70 6.59 -1.70
C VAL A 74 -8.25 5.54 -0.70
N GLU A 75 -6.96 5.54 -0.33
CA GLU A 75 -6.42 4.56 0.60
C GLU A 75 -7.00 4.68 2.01
N ILE A 76 -7.31 5.91 2.46
CA ILE A 76 -8.00 6.16 3.73
C ILE A 76 -9.44 5.60 3.67
N ALA A 77 -10.17 5.89 2.59
CA ALA A 77 -11.57 5.45 2.45
C ALA A 77 -11.68 3.93 2.33
N ASP A 78 -10.88 3.30 1.48
CA ASP A 78 -10.86 1.85 1.29
C ASP A 78 -10.35 1.11 2.53
N GLY A 79 -9.34 1.69 3.22
CA GLY A 79 -8.86 1.18 4.49
C GLY A 79 -9.95 1.19 5.57
N HIS A 80 -10.65 2.31 5.72
CA HIS A 80 -11.78 2.43 6.63
C HIS A 80 -12.86 1.37 6.36
N ASP A 81 -13.31 1.26 5.10
CA ASP A 81 -14.37 0.33 4.74
C ASP A 81 -13.97 -1.13 4.92
N THR A 82 -12.69 -1.45 4.66
CA THR A 82 -12.17 -2.81 4.87
C THR A 82 -12.10 -3.14 6.37
N ILE A 83 -11.62 -2.22 7.20
CA ILE A 83 -11.59 -2.39 8.66
C ILE A 83 -13.01 -2.59 9.20
N HIS A 84 -13.97 -1.78 8.73
CA HIS A 84 -15.37 -1.92 9.10
C HIS A 84 -15.92 -3.29 8.73
N TRP A 85 -15.71 -3.73 7.48
CA TRP A 85 -16.13 -5.06 7.03
C TRP A 85 -15.54 -6.19 7.90
N ILE A 86 -14.25 -6.12 8.24
CA ILE A 86 -13.59 -7.11 9.11
C ILE A 86 -14.23 -7.14 10.49
N ALA A 87 -14.50 -5.97 11.06
CA ALA A 87 -15.06 -5.86 12.41
C ALA A 87 -16.46 -6.48 12.54
N GLU A 88 -17.23 -6.53 11.45
CA GLU A 88 -18.60 -7.08 11.42
C GLU A 88 -18.66 -8.58 11.11
N GLN A 89 -17.52 -9.22 10.79
CA GLN A 89 -17.53 -10.65 10.48
C GLN A 89 -17.77 -11.52 11.74
N VAL A 90 -18.48 -12.61 11.55
CA VAL A 90 -18.79 -13.55 12.65
C VAL A 90 -17.56 -14.16 13.32
N TRP A 91 -16.44 -14.24 12.61
CA TRP A 91 -15.16 -14.73 13.12
C TRP A 91 -14.32 -13.64 13.80
N SER A 92 -14.72 -12.37 13.72
CA SER A 92 -13.97 -11.23 14.25
C SER A 92 -14.48 -10.84 15.65
N ASN A 93 -13.56 -10.53 16.55
CA ASN A 93 -13.88 -9.95 17.85
C ASN A 93 -13.98 -8.40 17.82
N GLY A 94 -14.00 -7.80 16.63
CA GLY A 94 -14.08 -6.36 16.43
C GLY A 94 -12.77 -5.59 16.62
N ARG A 95 -11.63 -6.28 16.82
CA ARG A 95 -10.31 -5.64 16.98
C ARG A 95 -9.42 -5.96 15.77
N VAL A 96 -8.97 -4.92 15.10
CA VAL A 96 -8.13 -5.04 13.89
C VAL A 96 -6.79 -4.37 14.14
N GLY A 97 -5.70 -5.07 13.83
CA GLY A 97 -4.37 -4.49 13.66
C GLY A 97 -4.03 -4.38 12.17
N MET A 98 -3.11 -3.48 11.81
CA MET A 98 -2.52 -3.46 10.47
C MET A 98 -1.01 -3.50 10.58
N TRP A 99 -0.37 -4.11 9.60
CA TRP A 99 1.08 -4.11 9.48
C TRP A 99 1.49 -4.06 8.02
N GLY A 100 2.73 -3.68 7.78
CA GLY A 100 3.32 -3.78 6.45
C GLY A 100 4.52 -2.88 6.25
N GLU A 101 5.26 -3.18 5.19
CA GLU A 101 6.41 -2.39 4.72
C GLU A 101 6.07 -1.69 3.42
N SER A 102 6.84 -0.68 3.05
CA SER A 102 6.70 0.01 1.78
C SER A 102 5.23 0.46 1.53
N TYR A 103 4.63 0.12 0.41
CA TYR A 103 3.25 0.54 0.10
C TYR A 103 2.23 0.04 1.15
N TYR A 104 2.37 -1.20 1.64
CA TYR A 104 1.43 -1.70 2.66
C TYR A 104 1.74 -1.16 4.07
N GLY A 105 2.88 -0.55 4.29
CA GLY A 105 3.12 0.39 5.39
C GLY A 105 2.32 1.69 5.20
N PHE A 106 2.29 2.26 3.98
CA PHE A 106 1.48 3.43 3.65
C PHE A 106 -0.03 3.16 3.87
N THR A 107 -0.55 2.00 3.43
CA THR A 107 -1.96 1.64 3.66
C THR A 107 -2.27 1.42 5.13
N SER A 108 -1.29 0.97 5.94
CA SER A 108 -1.44 0.87 7.41
C SER A 108 -1.60 2.26 8.05
N TYR A 109 -0.81 3.24 7.63
CA TYR A 109 -1.00 4.64 8.05
C TYR A 109 -2.33 5.22 7.56
N ALA A 110 -2.72 4.94 6.31
CA ALA A 110 -4.01 5.39 5.78
C ALA A 110 -5.19 4.84 6.60
N GLY A 111 -5.11 3.57 7.00
CA GLY A 111 -6.04 2.96 7.95
C GLY A 111 -6.08 3.71 9.30
N ALA A 112 -4.93 4.08 9.86
CA ALA A 112 -4.86 4.82 11.11
C ALA A 112 -5.41 6.25 11.00
N VAL A 113 -5.10 6.94 9.88
CA VAL A 113 -5.65 8.27 9.58
C VAL A 113 -7.18 8.23 9.41
N SER A 114 -7.74 7.10 8.98
CA SER A 114 -9.19 6.92 8.85
C SER A 114 -9.93 6.96 10.20
N GLN A 115 -9.22 6.78 11.31
CA GLN A 115 -9.73 6.79 12.69
C GLN A 115 -10.87 5.79 12.95
N HIS A 116 -10.90 4.66 12.22
CA HIS A 116 -11.91 3.64 12.46
C HIS A 116 -11.76 3.04 13.87
N PRO A 117 -12.83 2.97 14.70
CA PRO A 117 -12.70 2.57 16.11
C PRO A 117 -12.26 1.12 16.32
N ALA A 118 -12.47 0.23 15.35
CA ALA A 118 -12.00 -1.15 15.42
C ALA A 118 -10.49 -1.29 15.18
N LEU A 119 -9.80 -0.29 14.58
CA LEU A 119 -8.35 -0.32 14.40
C LEU A 119 -7.66 0.02 15.72
N VAL A 120 -6.92 -0.92 16.28
CA VAL A 120 -6.36 -0.81 17.64
C VAL A 120 -4.84 -0.63 17.67
N ALA A 121 -4.13 -0.97 16.61
CA ALA A 121 -2.67 -0.78 16.49
C ALA A 121 -2.23 -0.90 15.03
N ILE A 122 -1.09 -0.29 14.69
CA ILE A 122 -0.42 -0.49 13.40
C ILE A 122 1.08 -0.76 13.60
N ALA A 123 1.68 -1.49 12.66
CA ALA A 123 3.12 -1.75 12.60
C ALA A 123 3.66 -1.46 11.18
N PRO A 124 3.74 -0.18 10.77
CA PRO A 124 4.28 0.20 9.48
C PRO A 124 5.80 0.21 9.49
N GLY A 125 6.42 -0.20 8.38
CA GLY A 125 7.86 -0.14 8.16
C GLY A 125 8.24 0.33 6.77
N ASP A 126 9.51 0.69 6.59
CA ASP A 126 10.16 1.03 5.31
C ASP A 126 9.34 1.98 4.44
N ILE A 127 8.77 3.05 5.02
CA ILE A 127 7.87 3.97 4.32
C ILE A 127 7.81 5.36 4.94
N THR A 128 7.71 6.37 4.10
CA THR A 128 7.44 7.75 4.50
C THR A 128 5.98 8.15 4.25
N LEU A 129 5.47 9.04 5.09
CA LEU A 129 4.15 9.67 4.90
C LEU A 129 4.17 10.80 3.86
N ASN A 130 5.34 11.34 3.53
CA ASN A 130 5.52 12.36 2.52
C ASN A 130 6.26 11.79 1.31
N ARG A 131 5.53 11.59 0.21
CA ARG A 131 6.10 10.95 -0.99
C ARG A 131 7.08 11.84 -1.77
N TYR A 132 6.98 13.17 -1.66
CA TYR A 132 7.85 14.07 -2.43
C TYR A 132 9.34 13.88 -2.09
N PRO A 133 9.81 14.04 -0.83
CA PRO A 133 11.23 13.90 -0.51
C PRO A 133 11.78 12.47 -0.71
N ALA A 134 10.92 11.46 -0.66
CA ALA A 134 11.30 10.09 -0.99
C ALA A 134 11.46 9.88 -2.50
N THR A 135 10.77 10.67 -3.32
CA THR A 135 10.84 10.60 -4.77
C THR A 135 11.94 11.50 -5.34
N PHE A 136 12.06 12.72 -4.82
CA PHE A 136 13.06 13.72 -5.23
C PHE A 136 13.98 14.07 -4.06
N ARG A 137 15.07 13.33 -3.93
CA ARG A 137 16.08 13.58 -2.90
C ARG A 137 17.04 14.68 -3.34
N GLY A 138 17.02 15.81 -2.64
CA GLY A 138 17.82 16.98 -3.04
C GLY A 138 17.48 17.53 -4.43
N GLY A 139 16.25 17.34 -4.88
CA GLY A 139 15.79 17.76 -6.20
C GLY A 139 16.09 16.77 -7.34
N CYS A 140 16.73 15.64 -7.05
CA CYS A 140 17.02 14.59 -8.02
C CYS A 140 16.05 13.43 -7.87
N LEU A 141 15.44 12.99 -8.97
CA LEU A 141 14.58 11.81 -8.99
C LEU A 141 15.38 10.57 -8.58
N GLN A 142 14.87 9.81 -7.63
CA GLN A 142 15.38 8.49 -7.28
C GLN A 142 14.95 7.46 -8.33
N LEU A 143 15.62 7.50 -9.50
CA LEU A 143 15.21 6.75 -10.68
C LEU A 143 15.18 5.24 -10.45
N ASN A 144 16.21 4.70 -9.78
CA ASN A 144 16.37 3.25 -9.61
C ASN A 144 15.37 2.62 -8.62
N THR A 145 14.82 3.42 -7.73
CA THR A 145 13.86 2.93 -6.71
C THR A 145 12.45 3.38 -7.01
N VAL A 146 12.21 4.68 -7.04
CA VAL A 146 10.86 5.24 -7.22
C VAL A 146 10.47 5.36 -8.68
N GLY A 147 11.42 5.71 -9.57
CA GLY A 147 11.13 5.88 -11.00
C GLY A 147 10.74 4.55 -11.66
N THR A 148 11.54 3.49 -11.46
CA THR A 148 11.23 2.15 -11.98
C THR A 148 9.96 1.59 -11.36
N TRP A 149 9.76 1.77 -10.06
CA TRP A 149 8.53 1.38 -9.37
C TRP A 149 7.29 2.09 -9.94
N ALA A 150 7.40 3.37 -10.26
CA ALA A 150 6.29 4.14 -10.88
C ALA A 150 5.90 3.57 -12.25
N ILE A 151 6.85 3.00 -13.00
CA ILE A 151 6.56 2.34 -14.27
C ILE A 151 5.89 0.98 -14.02
N GLU A 152 6.46 0.17 -13.14
CA GLU A 152 5.98 -1.17 -12.82
C GLU A 152 4.55 -1.18 -12.28
N MET A 153 4.22 -0.23 -11.41
CA MET A 153 2.96 -0.26 -10.66
C MET A 153 1.73 0.08 -11.48
N MET A 154 1.86 0.68 -12.66
CA MET A 154 0.69 1.02 -13.47
C MET A 154 0.07 -0.15 -14.20
N ALA A 155 0.81 -1.22 -14.41
CA ALA A 155 0.21 -2.47 -14.89
C ALA A 155 -0.65 -3.12 -13.80
N GLN A 156 -1.69 -3.81 -14.22
CA GLN A 156 -2.55 -4.55 -13.29
C GLN A 156 -1.80 -5.72 -12.62
N GLU A 157 -0.93 -6.37 -13.37
CA GLU A 157 -0.07 -7.47 -12.94
C GLU A 157 1.41 -7.06 -12.99
N TYR A 158 2.28 -7.96 -12.59
CA TYR A 158 3.72 -7.73 -12.57
C TYR A 158 4.29 -7.48 -13.97
N GLN A 159 5.16 -6.48 -14.11
CA GLN A 159 5.83 -6.13 -15.37
C GLN A 159 7.30 -6.51 -15.35
N ASP A 160 7.78 -7.04 -16.48
CA ASP A 160 9.22 -7.24 -16.69
C ASP A 160 9.89 -5.91 -17.04
N LEU A 161 10.67 -5.39 -16.10
CA LEU A 161 11.41 -4.13 -16.28
C LEU A 161 12.75 -4.31 -17.00
N SER A 162 13.12 -5.51 -17.43
CA SER A 162 14.42 -5.79 -18.06
C SER A 162 14.66 -5.01 -19.36
N THR A 163 13.60 -4.54 -20.01
CA THR A 163 13.65 -3.72 -21.23
C THR A 163 13.93 -2.25 -20.96
N ILE A 164 13.84 -1.79 -19.71
CA ILE A 164 14.08 -0.39 -19.35
C ILE A 164 15.56 -0.08 -19.43
N ASN A 165 15.91 0.92 -20.25
CA ASN A 165 17.24 1.50 -20.26
C ASN A 165 17.29 2.70 -19.31
N PRO A 166 17.93 2.59 -18.11
CA PRO A 166 17.97 3.69 -17.14
C PRO A 166 18.79 4.91 -17.63
N MET A 167 19.55 4.75 -18.71
CA MET A 167 20.33 5.82 -19.34
C MET A 167 19.59 6.46 -20.51
N HIS A 168 18.31 6.11 -20.74
CA HIS A 168 17.53 6.71 -21.83
C HIS A 168 17.31 8.23 -21.63
N LEU A 169 17.48 8.99 -22.71
CA LEU A 169 17.25 10.42 -22.75
C LEU A 169 16.38 10.79 -23.96
N PRO A 170 15.40 11.69 -23.82
CA PRO A 170 15.01 12.34 -22.56
C PRO A 170 14.35 11.36 -21.60
N LEU A 171 14.54 11.57 -20.30
CA LEU A 171 14.04 10.68 -19.25
C LEU A 171 12.52 10.45 -19.30
N ALA A 172 11.77 11.48 -19.70
CA ALA A 172 10.31 11.40 -19.85
C ALA A 172 9.83 10.34 -20.87
N GLU A 173 10.70 9.94 -21.80
CA GLU A 173 10.36 8.94 -22.82
C GLU A 173 10.80 7.50 -22.42
N MET A 174 11.47 7.34 -21.29
CA MET A 174 12.09 6.08 -20.88
C MET A 174 11.10 4.91 -20.85
N ALA A 175 9.93 5.11 -20.23
CA ALA A 175 8.89 4.09 -20.11
C ALA A 175 8.29 3.73 -21.49
N ASN A 176 7.98 4.73 -22.31
CA ASN A 176 7.44 4.54 -23.64
C ASN A 176 8.43 3.85 -24.58
N ALA A 177 9.71 4.24 -24.51
CA ALA A 177 10.78 3.63 -25.31
C ALA A 177 11.01 2.15 -24.97
N ALA A 178 10.73 1.76 -23.73
CA ALA A 178 10.77 0.36 -23.28
C ALA A 178 9.48 -0.43 -23.65
N GLY A 179 8.47 0.24 -24.21
CA GLY A 179 7.16 -0.37 -24.49
C GLY A 179 6.27 -0.60 -23.27
N ILE A 180 6.59 0.07 -22.14
CA ILE A 180 5.86 -0.03 -20.85
C ILE A 180 5.35 1.38 -20.47
N PRO A 181 4.32 1.94 -21.15
CA PRO A 181 3.81 3.26 -20.85
C PRO A 181 3.27 3.32 -19.42
N SER A 182 3.58 4.40 -18.71
CA SER A 182 3.15 4.60 -17.33
C SER A 182 2.67 6.02 -17.11
N SER A 183 1.36 6.19 -16.95
CA SER A 183 0.76 7.49 -16.64
C SER A 183 1.24 8.06 -15.30
N TYR A 184 1.53 7.21 -14.33
CA TYR A 184 2.06 7.66 -13.04
C TYR A 184 3.51 8.14 -13.15
N PHE A 185 4.36 7.44 -13.92
CA PHE A 185 5.72 7.91 -14.20
C PHE A 185 5.71 9.26 -14.90
N ASP A 186 4.83 9.44 -15.91
CA ASP A 186 4.66 10.71 -16.61
C ASP A 186 4.26 11.84 -15.65
N GLN A 187 3.33 11.57 -14.72
CA GLN A 187 2.93 12.52 -13.67
C GLN A 187 4.07 12.84 -12.71
N VAL A 188 4.86 11.85 -12.30
CA VAL A 188 6.04 12.04 -11.45
C VAL A 188 7.04 12.98 -12.14
N ILE A 189 7.38 12.74 -13.41
CA ILE A 189 8.29 13.57 -14.18
C ILE A 189 7.75 15.00 -14.38
N ALA A 190 6.44 15.14 -14.57
CA ALA A 190 5.78 16.44 -14.73
C ALA A 190 5.73 17.28 -13.45
N ASN A 191 5.91 16.66 -12.26
CA ASN A 191 5.83 17.31 -10.96
C ASN A 191 7.16 17.22 -10.17
N PRO A 192 8.28 17.80 -10.68
CA PRO A 192 9.60 17.68 -10.06
C PRO A 192 9.77 18.55 -8.81
N LEU A 193 8.80 19.39 -8.48
CA LEU A 193 8.80 20.27 -7.33
C LEU A 193 7.60 19.97 -6.42
N PRO A 194 7.63 20.39 -5.14
CA PRO A 194 6.46 20.31 -4.26
C PRO A 194 5.25 20.98 -4.92
N ALA A 195 4.15 20.23 -5.02
CA ALA A 195 2.94 20.61 -5.73
C ALA A 195 1.72 19.89 -5.12
N PRO A 196 0.48 20.31 -5.42
CA PRO A 196 -0.74 19.62 -4.97
C PRO A 196 -0.75 18.13 -5.29
N PHE A 197 -0.17 17.72 -6.41
CA PHE A 197 0.03 16.31 -6.78
C PHE A 197 0.66 15.47 -5.65
N TRP A 198 1.66 16.03 -4.94
CA TRP A 198 2.35 15.36 -3.85
C TRP A 198 1.59 15.47 -2.53
N GLU A 199 0.84 16.56 -2.34
CA GLU A 199 -0.01 16.74 -1.16
C GLU A 199 -1.12 15.69 -1.12
N GLU A 200 -1.75 15.40 -2.26
CA GLU A 200 -2.76 14.34 -2.40
C GLU A 200 -2.19 12.93 -2.12
N ARG A 201 -0.89 12.76 -2.28
CA ARG A 201 -0.13 11.52 -2.04
C ARG A 201 0.65 11.53 -0.73
N SER A 202 0.25 12.39 0.19
CA SER A 202 0.82 12.52 1.52
C SER A 202 -0.24 12.27 2.59
N LEU A 203 0.14 11.59 3.66
CA LEU A 203 -0.71 11.37 4.83
C LEU A 203 -0.33 12.29 6.00
N LEU A 204 0.63 13.21 5.82
CA LEU A 204 1.11 14.09 6.88
C LEU A 204 0.00 14.93 7.53
N ALA A 205 -0.95 15.41 6.73
CA ALA A 205 -2.06 16.22 7.24
C ALA A 205 -2.95 15.47 8.26
N GLY A 206 -2.98 14.13 8.18
CA GLY A 206 -3.74 13.28 9.09
C GLY A 206 -2.91 12.69 10.24
N TYR A 207 -1.58 12.90 10.24
CA TYR A 207 -0.68 12.25 11.20
C TYR A 207 -1.04 12.55 12.66
N ASP A 208 -1.33 13.81 12.98
CA ASP A 208 -1.69 14.24 14.33
C ASP A 208 -3.03 13.66 14.82
N ALA A 209 -3.83 13.07 13.95
CA ALA A 209 -5.08 12.40 14.33
C ALA A 209 -4.86 10.95 14.79
N ILE A 210 -3.70 10.35 14.54
CA ILE A 210 -3.39 8.98 14.96
C ILE A 210 -3.24 8.94 16.48
N ARG A 211 -4.07 8.12 17.15
CA ARG A 211 -4.13 7.98 18.61
C ARG A 211 -3.91 6.55 19.10
N ILE A 212 -3.74 5.62 18.17
CA ILE A 212 -3.49 4.22 18.46
C ILE A 212 -1.99 3.95 18.59
N PRO A 213 -1.56 2.88 19.27
CA PRO A 213 -0.18 2.43 19.29
C PRO A 213 0.38 2.19 17.89
N VAL A 214 1.61 2.65 17.66
CA VAL A 214 2.35 2.46 16.42
C VAL A 214 3.70 1.84 16.73
N LEU A 215 3.98 0.68 16.13
CA LEU A 215 5.31 0.08 16.13
C LEU A 215 6.01 0.45 14.81
N HIS A 216 6.90 1.41 14.85
CA HIS A 216 7.76 1.73 13.70
C HIS A 216 8.93 0.75 13.62
N TRP A 217 9.20 0.25 12.43
CA TRP A 217 10.40 -0.52 12.14
C TRP A 217 10.94 -0.14 10.77
N ASP A 218 12.26 -0.16 10.63
CA ASP A 218 12.93 0.25 9.41
C ASP A 218 14.35 -0.34 9.34
N GLY A 219 14.92 -0.40 8.16
CA GLY A 219 16.29 -0.77 7.92
C GLY A 219 17.22 0.44 8.00
N TRP A 220 18.40 0.29 8.65
CA TRP A 220 19.35 1.39 8.78
C TRP A 220 19.84 1.97 7.43
N TYR A 221 19.73 1.18 6.36
CA TYR A 221 20.11 1.56 5.00
C TYR A 221 18.93 1.64 4.05
N ASP A 222 17.71 1.77 4.57
CA ASP A 222 16.52 1.94 3.73
C ASP A 222 16.57 3.25 2.92
N ASN A 223 15.76 3.29 1.88
CA ASN A 223 15.69 4.42 0.95
C ASN A 223 14.74 5.54 1.41
N TYR A 224 13.95 5.32 2.46
CA TYR A 224 12.93 6.25 2.96
C TYR A 224 13.37 7.09 4.13
#